data_cbb1c9ccca4c38fd196d011e49d826f3
#
_entry.id   cbb1c9ccca4c38fd196d011e49d826f3
#
_cell.length_a   1.000
_cell.length_b   1.000
_cell.length_c   1.000
_cell.angle_alpha   90.00
_cell.angle_beta   90.00
_cell.angle_gamma   90.00
#
_symmetry.space_group_name_H-M   'P 1'
#
loop_
_entity.id
_entity.type
_entity.pdbx_description
1 polymer ?
#
loop_
_entity_poly.entity_id
_entity_poly.type
_entity_poly.pdbx_seq_one_letter_code
_entity_poly.pdbx_strand_id
1 'polypeptide(L)'
;MRRYKLMIPGPVGVHEEVLSEFLKGPEAHYGTDWAEFYIETCSRINELIGNTGGQTFLIPGSGSTGLEVAINTFLRESDNCLVLTNGFFGERLFKIAKSYSRNVEVMEFDEGDPIYPEKVEKKLSQRRYDVVLLVHCETSTGVLNPVKFIAELTSERGILLIVDGISSVGIEEYKMKDWRIQVTVTASQKGLETLPGLSIVSVDEELLGRLDDYGERGWYTNLKVWKDYYNNWKTWHPFPVTIPTNLVRSLRKSLEMIERSGGIERRIKLHENASNMVREAMKNVGLELFAKEGFHSHGVTSVSSRGRFEPKELVDFLKARYGIQIAGSLGKMREHVFRIGHMGYEGTKLSNIIPLLVGIEEFLRSKGLDIPPGKILERLSTTTDFCG
;
A
#
# COMPACT_ATOMS: atom_id res chain seq x y z
N MET A 1 4.42 -6.47 -27.17
CA MET A 1 5.23 -6.44 -25.93
C MET A 1 5.03 -7.78 -25.22
N ARG A 2 6.12 -8.46 -24.75
CA ARG A 2 5.98 -9.74 -24.03
C ARG A 2 5.30 -9.51 -22.67
N ARG A 3 4.32 -10.32 -22.29
CA ARG A 3 3.64 -10.25 -20.99
C ARG A 3 4.47 -11.02 -19.96
N TYR A 4 4.73 -10.42 -18.81
CA TYR A 4 5.50 -11.02 -17.71
C TYR A 4 4.61 -11.27 -16.51
N LYS A 5 4.95 -12.27 -15.69
CA LYS A 5 4.37 -12.46 -14.36
C LYS A 5 4.94 -11.38 -13.43
N LEU A 6 4.06 -10.61 -12.80
CA LEU A 6 4.45 -9.47 -11.95
C LEU A 6 4.65 -9.94 -10.51
N MET A 7 5.90 -9.99 -10.07
CA MET A 7 6.30 -10.20 -8.68
C MET A 7 7.03 -8.95 -8.16
N ILE A 8 6.47 -7.77 -8.47
CA ILE A 8 6.96 -6.44 -8.08
C ILE A 8 6.08 -5.86 -6.97
N PRO A 9 6.55 -4.86 -6.18
CA PRO A 9 5.74 -4.17 -5.17
C PRO A 9 4.65 -3.25 -5.75
N GLY A 10 3.98 -3.68 -6.83
CA GLY A 10 2.93 -3.00 -7.57
C GLY A 10 3.42 -2.16 -8.76
N PRO A 11 2.56 -2.02 -9.81
CA PRO A 11 1.22 -2.63 -9.87
C PRO A 11 1.27 -4.16 -9.84
N VAL A 12 0.24 -4.77 -9.27
CA VAL A 12 0.13 -6.23 -9.13
C VAL A 12 -0.49 -6.88 -10.37
N GLY A 13 -0.35 -8.20 -10.51
CA GLY A 13 -1.14 -8.97 -11.46
C GLY A 13 -2.63 -8.87 -11.12
N VAL A 14 -3.48 -8.70 -12.13
CA VAL A 14 -4.93 -8.54 -11.95
C VAL A 14 -5.62 -9.82 -12.40
N HIS A 15 -6.54 -10.32 -11.56
CA HIS A 15 -7.31 -11.53 -11.83
C HIS A 15 -8.24 -11.35 -13.04
N GLU A 16 -8.50 -12.43 -13.78
CA GLU A 16 -9.31 -12.42 -15.00
C GLU A 16 -10.72 -11.87 -14.78
N GLU A 17 -11.39 -12.22 -13.68
CA GLU A 17 -12.71 -11.69 -13.34
C GLU A 17 -12.70 -10.16 -13.15
N VAL A 18 -11.64 -9.61 -12.56
CA VAL A 18 -11.47 -8.16 -12.40
C VAL A 18 -11.21 -7.47 -13.73
N LEU A 19 -10.37 -8.09 -14.58
CA LEU A 19 -10.13 -7.60 -15.93
C LEU A 19 -11.36 -7.66 -16.81
N SER A 20 -12.22 -8.69 -16.67
CA SER A 20 -13.45 -8.81 -17.44
C SER A 20 -14.42 -7.64 -17.16
N GLU A 21 -14.49 -7.15 -15.91
CA GLU A 21 -15.28 -5.96 -15.60
C GLU A 21 -14.73 -4.69 -16.27
N PHE A 22 -13.41 -4.54 -16.33
CA PHE A 22 -12.80 -3.42 -17.03
C PHE A 22 -13.11 -3.41 -18.53
N LEU A 23 -13.15 -4.58 -19.14
CA LEU A 23 -13.37 -4.73 -20.59
C LEU A 23 -14.83 -4.48 -21.03
N LYS A 24 -15.79 -4.38 -20.11
CA LYS A 24 -17.18 -4.01 -20.44
C LYS A 24 -17.33 -2.58 -20.98
N GLY A 25 -16.27 -1.77 -20.83
CA GLY A 25 -16.25 -0.40 -21.32
C GLY A 25 -16.87 0.61 -20.34
N PRO A 26 -16.89 1.89 -20.72
CA PRO A 26 -17.45 2.93 -19.87
C PRO A 26 -18.99 2.91 -19.90
N GLU A 27 -19.58 3.32 -18.77
CA GLU A 27 -21.02 3.51 -18.61
C GLU A 27 -21.32 4.95 -18.19
N ALA A 28 -22.59 5.33 -18.23
CA ALA A 28 -23.03 6.59 -17.65
C ALA A 28 -22.71 6.61 -16.16
N HIS A 29 -21.96 7.62 -15.71
CA HIS A 29 -21.51 7.77 -14.32
C HIS A 29 -22.51 8.55 -13.45
N TYR A 30 -23.77 8.60 -13.84
CA TYR A 30 -24.85 9.30 -13.15
C TYR A 30 -26.14 8.48 -13.21
N GLY A 31 -27.10 8.82 -12.36
CA GLY A 31 -28.36 8.10 -12.17
C GLY A 31 -28.33 7.29 -10.88
N THR A 32 -29.54 6.89 -10.42
CA THR A 32 -29.73 6.21 -9.13
C THR A 32 -28.92 4.92 -9.03
N ASP A 33 -29.00 4.06 -10.04
CA ASP A 33 -28.34 2.76 -10.05
C ASP A 33 -26.81 2.89 -9.91
N TRP A 34 -26.23 3.86 -10.65
CA TRP A 34 -24.79 4.10 -10.58
C TRP A 34 -24.37 4.73 -9.25
N ALA A 35 -25.16 5.67 -8.73
CA ALA A 35 -24.92 6.30 -7.44
C ALA A 35 -24.92 5.27 -6.30
N GLU A 36 -25.91 4.37 -6.28
CA GLU A 36 -25.97 3.27 -5.31
C GLU A 36 -24.77 2.33 -5.44
N PHE A 37 -24.43 1.92 -6.65
CA PHE A 37 -23.26 1.07 -6.92
C PHE A 37 -21.95 1.70 -6.42
N TYR A 38 -21.75 3.00 -6.67
CA TYR A 38 -20.58 3.74 -6.19
C TYR A 38 -20.53 3.80 -4.66
N ILE A 39 -21.64 4.19 -4.02
CA ILE A 39 -21.75 4.31 -2.57
C ILE A 39 -21.51 2.96 -1.89
N GLU A 40 -22.09 1.89 -2.41
CA GLU A 40 -21.89 0.55 -1.89
C GLU A 40 -20.43 0.09 -2.06
N THR A 41 -19.77 0.45 -3.18
CA THR A 41 -18.35 0.16 -3.38
C THR A 41 -17.49 0.88 -2.33
N CYS A 42 -17.78 2.14 -2.02
CA CYS A 42 -17.12 2.89 -0.95
C CYS A 42 -17.38 2.28 0.43
N SER A 43 -18.62 1.81 0.70
CA SER A 43 -18.97 1.14 1.97
C SER A 43 -18.16 -0.14 2.19
N ARG A 44 -18.00 -0.98 1.16
CA ARG A 44 -17.16 -2.19 1.25
C ARG A 44 -15.69 -1.89 1.56
N ILE A 45 -15.17 -0.76 1.08
CA ILE A 45 -13.82 -0.33 1.46
C ILE A 45 -13.78 0.09 2.93
N ASN A 46 -14.78 0.85 3.40
CA ASN A 46 -14.88 1.22 4.81
C ASN A 46 -14.93 -0.02 5.72
N GLU A 47 -15.70 -1.04 5.33
CA GLU A 47 -15.77 -2.31 6.05
C GLU A 47 -14.40 -3.03 6.07
N LEU A 48 -13.74 -3.11 4.91
CA LEU A 48 -12.43 -3.76 4.76
C LEU A 48 -11.35 -3.13 5.66
N ILE A 49 -11.37 -1.81 5.85
CA ILE A 49 -10.38 -1.08 6.66
C ILE A 49 -10.88 -0.76 8.09
N GLY A 50 -12.07 -1.19 8.45
CA GLY A 50 -12.66 -0.90 9.76
C GLY A 50 -12.98 0.58 10.00
N ASN A 51 -13.39 1.33 8.97
CA ASN A 51 -13.78 2.75 9.04
C ASN A 51 -15.29 2.92 9.28
N THR A 52 -15.78 2.40 10.40
CA THR A 52 -17.20 2.44 10.74
C THR A 52 -17.66 3.87 11.02
N GLY A 53 -18.69 4.34 10.30
CA GLY A 53 -19.25 5.70 10.41
C GLY A 53 -18.53 6.74 9.56
N GLY A 54 -17.34 6.44 9.08
CA GLY A 54 -16.57 7.33 8.20
C GLY A 54 -16.98 7.25 6.73
N GLN A 55 -16.27 7.97 5.88
CA GLN A 55 -16.52 8.02 4.44
C GLN A 55 -15.28 7.78 3.62
N THR A 56 -15.44 7.01 2.55
CA THR A 56 -14.42 6.76 1.52
C THR A 56 -14.77 7.51 0.23
N PHE A 57 -13.74 8.09 -0.38
CA PHE A 57 -13.80 8.79 -1.66
C PHE A 57 -12.91 8.08 -2.69
N LEU A 58 -13.48 7.76 -3.86
CA LEU A 58 -12.74 7.21 -4.99
C LEU A 58 -12.35 8.36 -5.93
N ILE A 59 -11.07 8.69 -5.98
CA ILE A 59 -10.54 9.82 -6.70
C ILE A 59 -9.77 9.33 -7.92
N PRO A 60 -10.16 9.70 -9.15
CA PRO A 60 -9.38 9.35 -10.34
C PRO A 60 -7.93 9.86 -10.23
N GLY A 61 -6.97 8.94 -10.26
CA GLY A 61 -5.56 9.28 -10.13
C GLY A 61 -4.71 8.17 -9.52
N SER A 62 -3.46 8.48 -9.29
CA SER A 62 -2.52 7.58 -8.60
C SER A 62 -2.65 7.69 -7.08
N GLY A 63 -2.04 6.75 -6.33
CA GLY A 63 -1.97 6.89 -4.87
C GLY A 63 -1.40 8.24 -4.41
N SER A 64 -0.44 8.81 -5.15
CA SER A 64 0.10 10.15 -4.85
C SER A 64 -0.96 11.26 -4.98
N THR A 65 -1.94 11.11 -5.89
CA THR A 65 -3.08 12.03 -5.98
C THR A 65 -3.88 12.04 -4.67
N GLY A 66 -4.14 10.87 -4.08
CA GLY A 66 -4.85 10.80 -2.80
C GLY A 66 -4.05 11.37 -1.63
N LEU A 67 -2.72 11.19 -1.63
CA LEU A 67 -1.86 11.83 -0.64
C LEU A 67 -1.91 13.35 -0.76
N GLU A 68 -1.86 13.89 -1.98
CA GLU A 68 -2.03 15.33 -2.22
C GLU A 68 -3.40 15.82 -1.80
N VAL A 69 -4.47 15.09 -2.10
CA VAL A 69 -5.84 15.41 -1.68
C VAL A 69 -5.95 15.46 -0.16
N ALA A 70 -5.46 14.44 0.54
CA ALA A 70 -5.50 14.39 2.00
C ALA A 70 -4.68 15.53 2.62
N ILE A 71 -3.45 15.73 2.16
CA ILE A 71 -2.55 16.77 2.69
C ILE A 71 -3.11 18.17 2.36
N ASN A 72 -3.55 18.41 1.12
CA ASN A 72 -4.13 19.70 0.74
C ASN A 72 -5.37 20.04 1.57
N THR A 73 -6.21 19.04 1.87
CA THR A 73 -7.42 19.25 2.65
C THR A 73 -7.11 19.51 4.12
N PHE A 74 -6.27 18.68 4.73
CA PHE A 74 -6.16 18.59 6.19
C PHE A 74 -4.91 19.27 6.78
N LEU A 75 -3.91 19.64 5.98
CA LEU A 75 -2.73 20.37 6.45
C LEU A 75 -2.91 21.86 6.16
N ARG A 76 -3.24 22.66 7.19
CA ARG A 76 -3.30 24.12 7.09
C ARG A 76 -1.89 24.70 6.96
N GLU A 77 -1.77 25.89 6.36
CA GLU A 77 -0.48 26.58 6.23
C GLU A 77 0.16 26.90 7.59
N SER A 78 -0.68 27.16 8.60
CA SER A 78 -0.25 27.45 9.98
C SER A 78 0.15 26.23 10.81
N ASP A 79 -0.25 25.02 10.37
CA ASP A 79 -0.08 23.79 11.14
C ASP A 79 1.39 23.35 11.20
N ASN A 80 1.83 22.89 12.37
CA ASN A 80 3.10 22.22 12.54
C ASN A 80 2.94 20.73 12.16
N CYS A 81 3.56 20.33 11.07
CA CYS A 81 3.49 18.98 10.56
C CYS A 81 4.79 18.21 10.86
N LEU A 82 4.67 16.98 11.34
CA LEU A 82 5.77 16.04 11.48
C LEU A 82 5.59 14.89 10.49
N VAL A 83 6.58 14.67 9.63
CA VAL A 83 6.62 13.51 8.74
C VAL A 83 7.62 12.50 9.27
N LEU A 84 7.17 11.26 9.49
CA LEU A 84 8.01 10.15 9.92
C LEU A 84 8.43 9.34 8.69
N THR A 85 9.74 9.15 8.49
CA THR A 85 10.25 8.46 7.30
C THR A 85 11.35 7.47 7.64
N ASN A 86 11.32 6.31 6.98
CA ASN A 86 12.37 5.29 7.00
C ASN A 86 12.61 4.73 5.59
N GLY A 87 12.34 5.55 4.55
CA GLY A 87 12.60 5.18 3.17
C GLY A 87 12.02 6.13 2.13
N PHE A 88 12.07 5.70 0.88
CA PHE A 88 11.77 6.53 -0.29
C PHE A 88 10.32 7.08 -0.31
N PHE A 89 9.34 6.29 0.16
CA PHE A 89 7.93 6.75 0.14
C PHE A 89 7.64 7.72 1.27
N GLY A 90 8.27 7.56 2.44
CA GLY A 90 8.27 8.55 3.51
C GLY A 90 8.89 9.87 3.07
N GLU A 91 10.02 9.85 2.35
CA GLU A 91 10.63 11.05 1.76
C GLU A 91 9.70 11.72 0.73
N ARG A 92 8.97 10.93 -0.08
CA ARG A 92 7.98 11.45 -1.01
C ARG A 92 6.85 12.16 -0.27
N LEU A 93 6.35 11.55 0.82
CA LEU A 93 5.32 12.12 1.67
C LEU A 93 5.76 13.48 2.25
N PHE A 94 7.02 13.56 2.72
CA PHE A 94 7.62 14.82 3.15
C PHE A 94 7.66 15.89 2.05
N LYS A 95 8.08 15.51 0.83
CA LYS A 95 8.11 16.43 -0.32
C LYS A 95 6.73 16.96 -0.68
N ILE A 96 5.70 16.10 -0.63
CA ILE A 96 4.32 16.50 -0.84
C ILE A 96 3.88 17.49 0.25
N ALA A 97 4.07 17.16 1.53
CA ALA A 97 3.70 18.04 2.63
C ALA A 97 4.38 19.41 2.55
N LYS A 98 5.67 19.44 2.19
CA LYS A 98 6.45 20.68 1.99
C LYS A 98 5.90 21.59 0.87
N SER A 99 5.21 21.04 -0.13
CA SER A 99 4.59 21.85 -1.18
C SER A 99 3.31 22.56 -0.71
N TYR A 100 2.75 22.16 0.42
CA TYR A 100 1.50 22.72 0.98
C TYR A 100 1.70 23.53 2.26
N SER A 101 2.79 23.32 3.02
CA SER A 101 3.08 24.10 4.23
C SER A 101 4.59 24.31 4.39
N ARG A 102 4.96 25.45 4.97
CA ARG A 102 6.36 25.78 5.32
C ARG A 102 6.77 25.13 6.66
N ASN A 103 5.82 24.85 7.54
CA ASN A 103 6.03 24.33 8.88
C ASN A 103 6.05 22.81 8.92
N VAL A 104 6.76 22.18 7.97
CA VAL A 104 6.90 20.72 7.90
C VAL A 104 8.29 20.32 8.35
N GLU A 105 8.34 19.49 9.38
CA GLU A 105 9.55 18.86 9.92
C GLU A 105 9.58 17.39 9.53
N VAL A 106 10.76 16.84 9.30
CA VAL A 106 10.95 15.41 9.06
C VAL A 106 11.70 14.78 10.23
N MET A 107 11.26 13.58 10.61
CA MET A 107 11.99 12.70 11.52
C MET A 107 12.39 11.45 10.77
N GLU A 108 13.68 11.29 10.55
CA GLU A 108 14.25 10.20 9.78
C GLU A 108 14.66 9.04 10.68
N PHE A 109 14.42 7.83 10.20
CA PHE A 109 14.90 6.57 10.75
C PHE A 109 15.75 5.87 9.71
N ASP A 110 16.66 5.02 10.14
CA ASP A 110 17.55 4.29 9.24
C ASP A 110 16.74 3.39 8.29
N GLU A 111 17.20 3.29 7.05
CA GLU A 111 16.59 2.43 6.03
C GLU A 111 16.66 0.96 6.49
N GLY A 112 15.51 0.30 6.52
CA GLY A 112 15.37 -1.07 7.05
C GLY A 112 14.93 -1.13 8.52
N ASP A 113 15.12 -0.06 9.29
CA ASP A 113 14.57 0.05 10.65
C ASP A 113 13.11 0.52 10.64
N PRO A 114 12.29 0.12 11.62
CA PRO A 114 10.95 0.66 11.78
C PRO A 114 10.97 2.08 12.35
N ILE A 115 9.84 2.76 12.23
CA ILE A 115 9.57 3.96 13.02
C ILE A 115 9.36 3.54 14.47
N TYR A 116 10.27 3.90 15.36
CA TYR A 116 10.23 3.53 16.77
C TYR A 116 9.28 4.43 17.57
N PRO A 117 8.17 3.90 18.14
CA PRO A 117 7.18 4.70 18.87
C PRO A 117 7.78 5.52 20.01
N GLU A 118 8.71 4.97 20.77
CA GLU A 118 9.37 5.65 21.90
C GLU A 118 10.19 6.87 21.46
N LYS A 119 10.78 6.82 20.27
CA LYS A 119 11.49 7.97 19.69
C LYS A 119 10.50 9.05 19.23
N VAL A 120 9.37 8.61 18.64
CA VAL A 120 8.29 9.52 18.22
C VAL A 120 7.66 10.20 19.41
N GLU A 121 7.35 9.46 20.49
CA GLU A 121 6.81 10.02 21.73
C GLU A 121 7.71 11.11 22.30
N LYS A 122 9.02 10.84 22.40
CA LYS A 122 10.01 11.84 22.81
C LYS A 122 10.00 13.08 21.92
N LYS A 123 9.84 12.89 20.60
CA LYS A 123 9.76 14.01 19.65
C LYS A 123 8.51 14.84 19.84
N LEU A 124 7.35 14.19 19.98
CA LEU A 124 6.06 14.85 20.21
C LEU A 124 5.98 15.61 21.55
N SER A 125 6.81 15.23 22.53
CA SER A 125 6.90 15.92 23.83
C SER A 125 7.72 17.21 23.79
N GLN A 126 8.54 17.44 22.74
CA GLN A 126 9.43 18.60 22.66
C GLN A 126 8.74 19.89 22.19
N ARG A 127 7.70 19.73 21.35
CA ARG A 127 6.90 20.85 20.84
C ARG A 127 5.54 20.36 20.37
N ARG A 128 4.62 21.31 20.18
CA ARG A 128 3.30 21.00 19.63
C ARG A 128 3.38 20.72 18.12
N TYR A 129 2.77 19.62 17.72
CA TYR A 129 2.44 19.28 16.34
C TYR A 129 0.93 19.21 16.19
N ASP A 130 0.44 19.57 15.02
CA ASP A 130 -0.98 19.56 14.66
C ASP A 130 -1.30 18.37 13.76
N VAL A 131 -0.34 17.96 12.91
CA VAL A 131 -0.47 16.85 11.95
C VAL A 131 0.76 15.95 11.97
N VAL A 132 0.56 14.64 11.96
CA VAL A 132 1.60 13.61 11.75
C VAL A 132 1.29 12.84 10.48
N LEU A 133 2.30 12.60 9.66
CA LEU A 133 2.23 11.84 8.43
C LEU A 133 3.20 10.67 8.48
N LEU A 134 2.77 9.47 8.07
CA LEU A 134 3.68 8.33 7.91
C LEU A 134 3.18 7.32 6.88
N VAL A 135 4.11 6.49 6.41
CA VAL A 135 3.83 5.33 5.56
C VAL A 135 3.67 4.09 6.42
N HIS A 136 2.58 3.32 6.27
CA HIS A 136 2.40 2.06 7.00
C HIS A 136 3.35 0.97 6.47
N CYS A 137 3.32 0.68 5.18
CA CYS A 137 4.26 -0.24 4.55
C CYS A 137 5.23 0.53 3.65
N GLU A 138 6.48 0.72 4.10
CA GLU A 138 7.54 1.32 3.30
C GLU A 138 8.10 0.30 2.31
N THR A 139 7.57 0.28 1.09
CA THR A 139 7.90 -0.75 0.09
C THR A 139 9.30 -0.63 -0.50
N SER A 140 10.00 0.47 -0.30
CA SER A 140 11.40 0.59 -0.71
C SER A 140 12.34 -0.24 0.17
N THR A 141 11.99 -0.41 1.45
CA THR A 141 12.76 -1.15 2.45
C THR A 141 12.12 -2.48 2.87
N GLY A 142 10.82 -2.69 2.59
CA GLY A 142 10.06 -3.85 3.04
C GLY A 142 9.61 -3.79 4.50
N VAL A 143 9.71 -2.62 5.12
CA VAL A 143 9.34 -2.42 6.53
C VAL A 143 7.85 -2.15 6.69
N LEU A 144 7.22 -2.86 7.61
CA LEU A 144 5.89 -2.57 8.14
C LEU A 144 6.03 -1.73 9.41
N ASN A 145 5.62 -0.48 9.35
CA ASN A 145 5.72 0.43 10.47
C ASN A 145 4.60 0.21 11.50
N PRO A 146 4.85 0.37 12.79
CA PRO A 146 3.90 0.11 13.88
C PRO A 146 2.86 1.25 14.01
N VAL A 147 2.04 1.45 12.97
CA VAL A 147 1.07 2.55 12.85
C VAL A 147 0.09 2.58 14.01
N LYS A 148 -0.35 1.43 14.53
CA LYS A 148 -1.24 1.35 15.69
C LYS A 148 -0.70 2.14 16.88
N PHE A 149 0.56 1.93 17.24
CA PHE A 149 1.18 2.63 18.39
C PHE A 149 1.38 4.13 18.12
N ILE A 150 1.71 4.50 16.89
CA ILE A 150 1.81 5.92 16.52
C ILE A 150 0.44 6.61 16.56
N ALA A 151 -0.60 5.91 16.13
CA ALA A 151 -1.97 6.42 16.19
C ALA A 151 -2.46 6.62 17.63
N GLU A 152 -2.12 5.72 18.55
CA GLU A 152 -2.37 5.90 19.99
C GLU A 152 -1.68 7.17 20.52
N LEU A 153 -0.39 7.36 20.23
CA LEU A 153 0.39 8.53 20.66
C LEU A 153 -0.15 9.85 20.11
N THR A 154 -0.59 9.87 18.85
CA THR A 154 -1.14 11.09 18.21
C THR A 154 -2.54 11.39 18.73
N SER A 155 -3.38 10.38 18.88
CA SER A 155 -4.75 10.51 19.38
C SER A 155 -4.79 11.07 20.82
N GLU A 156 -3.94 10.58 21.74
CA GLU A 156 -3.82 11.08 23.11
C GLU A 156 -3.43 12.55 23.19
N ARG A 157 -2.81 13.08 22.14
CA ARG A 157 -2.35 14.47 22.05
C ARG A 157 -3.23 15.36 21.18
N GLY A 158 -4.34 14.82 20.64
CA GLY A 158 -5.22 15.54 19.73
C GLY A 158 -4.55 15.93 18.40
N ILE A 159 -3.57 15.16 17.97
CA ILE A 159 -2.82 15.37 16.72
C ILE A 159 -3.48 14.57 15.60
N LEU A 160 -3.75 15.20 14.47
CA LEU A 160 -4.28 14.55 13.28
C LEU A 160 -3.26 13.59 12.69
N LEU A 161 -3.66 12.35 12.44
CA LEU A 161 -2.83 11.34 11.79
C LEU A 161 -3.33 11.04 10.38
N ILE A 162 -2.45 11.22 9.39
CA ILE A 162 -2.68 10.82 7.99
C ILE A 162 -1.73 9.67 7.67
N VAL A 163 -2.27 8.53 7.27
CA VAL A 163 -1.52 7.32 6.96
C VAL A 163 -1.52 7.02 5.46
N ASP A 164 -0.34 6.90 4.89
CA ASP A 164 -0.16 6.25 3.59
C ASP A 164 -0.28 4.73 3.77
N GLY A 165 -1.46 4.20 3.49
CA GLY A 165 -1.80 2.79 3.48
C GLY A 165 -1.77 2.15 2.08
N ILE A 166 -1.15 2.82 1.10
CA ILE A 166 -1.18 2.40 -0.32
C ILE A 166 -0.71 0.95 -0.48
N SER A 167 0.31 0.55 0.24
CA SER A 167 0.92 -0.78 0.10
C SER A 167 0.61 -1.73 1.26
N SER A 168 -0.29 -1.37 2.16
CA SER A 168 -0.69 -2.20 3.31
C SER A 168 -2.18 -2.57 3.31
N VAL A 169 -3.06 -1.65 2.88
CA VAL A 169 -4.51 -1.93 2.82
C VAL A 169 -4.80 -3.11 1.88
N GLY A 170 -5.53 -4.10 2.40
CA GLY A 170 -5.84 -5.35 1.70
C GLY A 170 -4.73 -6.41 1.76
N ILE A 171 -3.65 -6.17 2.51
CA ILE A 171 -2.49 -7.06 2.67
C ILE A 171 -2.17 -7.29 4.15
N GLU A 172 -2.12 -6.21 4.92
CA GLU A 172 -1.79 -6.19 6.35
C GLU A 172 -3.06 -6.00 7.19
N GLU A 173 -3.00 -6.36 8.46
CA GLU A 173 -4.05 -5.94 9.38
C GLU A 173 -4.21 -4.42 9.38
N TYR A 174 -5.45 -3.95 9.25
CA TYR A 174 -5.76 -2.53 9.22
C TYR A 174 -7.13 -2.28 9.85
N LYS A 175 -7.19 -1.51 10.94
CA LYS A 175 -8.40 -1.23 11.72
C LYS A 175 -8.48 0.26 12.01
N MET A 176 -8.93 1.03 11.03
CA MET A 176 -8.87 2.48 11.07
C MET A 176 -9.50 3.08 12.34
N LYS A 177 -10.72 2.67 12.69
CA LYS A 177 -11.43 3.16 13.88
C LYS A 177 -10.79 2.69 15.17
N ASP A 178 -10.50 1.39 15.30
CA ASP A 178 -9.93 0.81 16.52
C ASP A 178 -8.55 1.38 16.83
N TRP A 179 -7.78 1.66 15.79
CA TRP A 179 -6.44 2.27 15.90
C TRP A 179 -6.49 3.79 15.98
N ARG A 180 -7.67 4.42 15.85
CA ARG A 180 -7.85 5.88 15.89
C ARG A 180 -7.09 6.62 14.79
N ILE A 181 -7.06 6.08 13.59
CA ILE A 181 -6.51 6.74 12.40
C ILE A 181 -7.61 7.62 11.80
N GLN A 182 -7.32 8.91 11.59
CA GLN A 182 -8.32 9.82 11.06
C GLN A 182 -8.38 9.86 9.54
N VAL A 183 -7.23 9.71 8.86
CA VAL A 183 -7.18 9.70 7.39
C VAL A 183 -6.29 8.57 6.90
N THR A 184 -6.83 7.77 5.99
CA THR A 184 -6.10 6.71 5.29
C THR A 184 -6.14 6.96 3.79
N VAL A 185 -4.99 6.86 3.15
CA VAL A 185 -4.88 6.88 1.69
C VAL A 185 -4.42 5.53 1.19
N THR A 186 -5.15 4.96 0.22
CA THR A 186 -4.73 3.76 -0.49
C THR A 186 -4.93 3.89 -2.01
N ALA A 187 -4.65 2.84 -2.77
CA ALA A 187 -4.76 2.88 -4.22
C ALA A 187 -5.13 1.52 -4.81
N SER A 188 -5.80 1.54 -5.95
CA SER A 188 -6.42 0.39 -6.58
C SER A 188 -5.44 -0.74 -6.99
N GLN A 189 -4.21 -0.40 -7.37
CA GLN A 189 -3.25 -1.33 -8.02
C GLN A 189 -2.32 -2.08 -7.06
N LYS A 190 -2.61 -2.07 -5.77
CA LYS A 190 -1.83 -2.75 -4.71
C LYS A 190 -2.65 -3.87 -4.08
N GLY A 191 -2.86 -3.87 -2.76
CA GLY A 191 -3.63 -4.90 -2.08
C GLY A 191 -5.10 -5.03 -2.53
N LEU A 192 -5.65 -3.99 -3.14
CA LEU A 192 -6.99 -4.03 -3.75
C LEU A 192 -7.02 -4.61 -5.17
N GLU A 193 -5.89 -5.03 -5.70
CA GLU A 193 -5.72 -5.93 -6.84
C GLU A 193 -6.52 -5.57 -8.11
N THR A 194 -6.60 -4.29 -8.44
CA THR A 194 -7.16 -3.85 -9.71
C THR A 194 -6.19 -2.98 -10.49
N LEU A 195 -6.61 -2.45 -11.63
CA LEU A 195 -5.75 -1.62 -12.46
C LEU A 195 -5.43 -0.29 -11.75
N PRO A 196 -4.27 0.32 -12.04
CA PRO A 196 -3.97 1.67 -11.57
C PRO A 196 -4.94 2.69 -12.17
N GLY A 197 -5.29 3.72 -11.39
CA GLY A 197 -6.13 4.82 -11.86
C GLY A 197 -7.16 5.32 -10.85
N LEU A 198 -7.28 4.65 -9.68
CA LEU A 198 -8.07 5.13 -8.56
C LEU A 198 -7.19 5.30 -7.33
N SER A 199 -7.19 6.49 -6.78
CA SER A 199 -6.78 6.78 -5.43
C SER A 199 -7.99 6.72 -4.51
N ILE A 200 -7.79 6.27 -3.29
CA ILE A 200 -8.86 6.02 -2.33
C ILE A 200 -8.49 6.75 -1.05
N VAL A 201 -9.32 7.70 -0.64
CA VAL A 201 -9.11 8.47 0.58
C VAL A 201 -10.27 8.18 1.52
N SER A 202 -9.96 7.64 2.68
CA SER A 202 -10.93 7.33 3.73
C SER A 202 -10.71 8.26 4.91
N VAL A 203 -11.79 8.85 5.40
CA VAL A 203 -11.82 9.81 6.51
C VAL A 203 -12.73 9.26 7.59
N ASP A 204 -12.32 9.36 8.86
CA ASP A 204 -13.15 8.93 9.98
C ASP A 204 -14.37 9.83 10.18
N GLU A 205 -15.33 9.35 10.97
CA GLU A 205 -16.61 10.03 11.21
C GLU A 205 -16.44 11.40 11.87
N GLU A 206 -15.55 11.51 12.88
CA GLU A 206 -15.34 12.74 13.63
C GLU A 206 -14.71 13.82 12.74
N LEU A 207 -13.64 13.50 12.05
CA LEU A 207 -12.97 14.45 11.17
C LEU A 207 -13.84 14.83 9.97
N LEU A 208 -14.62 13.89 9.45
CA LEU A 208 -15.60 14.16 8.39
C LEU A 208 -16.64 15.19 8.84
N GLY A 209 -17.12 15.10 10.08
CA GLY A 209 -18.02 16.09 10.69
C GLY A 209 -17.41 17.49 10.78
N ARG A 210 -16.10 17.58 10.88
CA ARG A 210 -15.33 18.83 11.03
C ARG A 210 -14.66 19.29 9.73
N LEU A 211 -14.99 18.71 8.59
CA LEU A 211 -14.33 19.02 7.32
C LEU A 211 -14.49 20.51 6.93
N ASP A 212 -15.57 21.13 7.35
CA ASP A 212 -15.83 22.57 7.13
C ASP A 212 -14.88 23.50 7.91
N ASP A 213 -14.20 23.00 8.95
CA ASP A 213 -13.18 23.75 9.69
C ASP A 213 -11.87 23.91 8.89
N TYR A 214 -11.71 23.18 7.82
CA TYR A 214 -10.52 23.21 6.96
C TYR A 214 -10.70 24.14 5.77
N GLY A 215 -9.59 24.76 5.32
CA GLY A 215 -9.62 25.80 4.30
C GLY A 215 -10.02 25.28 2.90
N GLU A 216 -10.40 26.22 2.05
CA GLU A 216 -10.83 25.97 0.66
C GLU A 216 -9.65 26.11 -0.32
N ARG A 217 -8.62 25.25 -0.20
CA ARG A 217 -7.51 25.24 -1.16
C ARG A 217 -7.76 24.24 -2.28
N GLY A 218 -7.77 24.74 -3.51
CA GLY A 218 -8.03 23.93 -4.70
C GLY A 218 -9.48 23.46 -4.80
N TRP A 219 -9.84 22.91 -5.94
CA TRP A 219 -11.17 22.36 -6.17
C TRP A 219 -11.12 20.82 -6.23
N TYR A 220 -10.33 20.27 -7.15
CA TYR A 220 -10.22 18.81 -7.35
C TYR A 220 -9.56 18.11 -6.15
N THR A 221 -8.55 18.74 -5.57
CA THR A 221 -7.77 18.19 -4.44
C THR A 221 -8.30 18.57 -3.07
N ASN A 222 -9.55 19.02 -2.97
CA ASN A 222 -10.20 19.40 -1.72
C ASN A 222 -11.38 18.47 -1.41
N LEU A 223 -11.30 17.67 -0.36
CA LEU A 223 -12.35 16.72 0.01
C LEU A 223 -13.68 17.38 0.41
N LYS A 224 -13.66 18.66 0.79
CA LYS A 224 -14.91 19.40 1.04
C LYS A 224 -15.78 19.41 -0.20
N VAL A 225 -15.20 19.67 -1.38
CA VAL A 225 -15.92 19.62 -2.66
C VAL A 225 -16.53 18.23 -2.91
N TRP A 226 -15.76 17.16 -2.65
CA TRP A 226 -16.25 15.79 -2.81
C TRP A 226 -17.38 15.46 -1.84
N LYS A 227 -17.28 15.90 -0.56
CA LYS A 227 -18.32 15.76 0.45
C LYS A 227 -19.60 16.52 0.07
N ASP A 228 -19.47 17.73 -0.45
CA ASP A 228 -20.61 18.57 -0.88
C ASP A 228 -21.38 17.90 -2.03
N TYR A 229 -20.67 17.37 -3.03
CA TYR A 229 -21.30 16.60 -4.10
C TYR A 229 -21.95 15.33 -3.55
N TYR A 230 -21.29 14.58 -2.67
CA TYR A 230 -21.87 13.40 -2.04
C TYR A 230 -23.17 13.75 -1.29
N ASN A 231 -23.20 14.82 -0.52
CA ASN A 231 -24.36 15.22 0.26
C ASN A 231 -25.52 15.74 -0.61
N ASN A 232 -25.22 16.62 -1.57
CA ASN A 232 -26.26 17.32 -2.36
C ASN A 232 -26.78 16.49 -3.55
N TRP A 233 -25.96 15.54 -4.05
CA TRP A 233 -26.26 14.77 -5.27
C TRP A 233 -26.17 13.25 -5.03
N LYS A 234 -26.33 12.82 -3.79
CA LYS A 234 -26.17 11.43 -3.34
C LYS A 234 -26.90 10.40 -4.19
N THR A 235 -28.10 10.71 -4.66
CA THR A 235 -28.95 9.80 -5.41
C THR A 235 -28.72 9.83 -6.92
N TRP A 236 -27.84 10.71 -7.41
CA TRP A 236 -27.66 10.89 -8.84
C TRP A 236 -26.20 11.01 -9.28
N HIS A 237 -25.35 11.79 -8.58
CA HIS A 237 -23.95 12.06 -8.97
C HIS A 237 -23.10 12.39 -7.73
N PRO A 238 -22.77 11.40 -6.87
CA PRO A 238 -22.17 11.62 -5.55
C PRO A 238 -20.66 11.96 -5.57
N PHE A 239 -20.15 12.54 -6.65
CA PHE A 239 -18.77 12.94 -6.85
C PHE A 239 -18.66 14.11 -7.84
N PRO A 240 -17.60 14.96 -7.79
CA PRO A 240 -17.56 16.22 -8.56
C PRO A 240 -17.07 16.09 -10.02
N VAL A 241 -16.58 14.92 -10.44
CA VAL A 241 -15.90 14.72 -11.72
C VAL A 241 -16.40 13.50 -12.47
N THR A 242 -16.11 13.39 -13.76
CA THR A 242 -16.28 12.14 -14.50
C THR A 242 -15.38 11.07 -13.90
N ILE A 243 -15.98 10.03 -13.36
CA ILE A 243 -15.25 8.91 -12.75
C ILE A 243 -15.03 7.78 -13.76
N PRO A 244 -13.90 7.06 -13.74
CA PRO A 244 -13.66 5.92 -14.62
C PRO A 244 -14.51 4.72 -14.19
N THR A 245 -15.71 4.61 -14.74
CA THR A 245 -16.74 3.63 -14.33
C THR A 245 -16.25 2.19 -14.42
N ASN A 246 -15.50 1.84 -15.46
CA ASN A 246 -14.91 0.53 -15.63
C ASN A 246 -13.86 0.19 -14.55
N LEU A 247 -13.10 1.17 -14.04
CA LEU A 247 -12.19 0.95 -12.91
C LEU A 247 -12.96 0.75 -11.60
N VAL A 248 -14.05 1.49 -11.37
CA VAL A 248 -14.89 1.32 -10.18
C VAL A 248 -15.54 -0.07 -10.19
N ARG A 249 -16.01 -0.55 -11.36
CA ARG A 249 -16.52 -1.92 -11.50
C ARG A 249 -15.45 -2.96 -11.20
N SER A 250 -14.25 -2.78 -11.73
CA SER A 250 -13.12 -3.66 -11.46
C SER A 250 -12.76 -3.68 -9.97
N LEU A 251 -12.78 -2.53 -9.31
CA LEU A 251 -12.54 -2.42 -7.88
C LEU A 251 -13.62 -3.15 -7.07
N ARG A 252 -14.90 -2.95 -7.41
CA ARG A 252 -16.01 -3.67 -6.79
C ARG A 252 -15.85 -5.18 -6.93
N LYS A 253 -15.52 -5.67 -8.14
CA LYS A 253 -15.30 -7.09 -8.38
C LYS A 253 -14.15 -7.62 -7.51
N SER A 254 -13.06 -6.89 -7.37
CA SER A 254 -11.95 -7.30 -6.50
C SER A 254 -12.37 -7.41 -5.03
N LEU A 255 -13.17 -6.45 -4.51
CA LEU A 255 -13.70 -6.51 -3.16
C LEU A 255 -14.62 -7.73 -2.95
N GLU A 256 -15.50 -8.02 -3.91
CA GLU A 256 -16.37 -9.21 -3.90
C GLU A 256 -15.55 -10.51 -3.89
N MET A 257 -14.43 -10.55 -4.62
CA MET A 257 -13.52 -11.70 -4.62
C MET A 257 -12.84 -11.89 -3.28
N ILE A 258 -12.44 -10.81 -2.62
CA ILE A 258 -11.86 -10.88 -1.26
C ILE A 258 -12.88 -11.49 -0.30
N GLU A 259 -14.12 -11.00 -0.31
CA GLU A 259 -15.20 -11.52 0.54
C GLU A 259 -15.49 -13.01 0.25
N ARG A 260 -15.69 -13.35 -1.03
CA ARG A 260 -15.98 -14.73 -1.47
C ARG A 260 -14.87 -15.71 -1.12
N SER A 261 -13.62 -15.27 -1.08
CA SER A 261 -12.47 -16.11 -0.75
C SER A 261 -12.22 -16.28 0.75
N GLY A 262 -13.11 -15.80 1.61
CA GLY A 262 -13.05 -15.94 3.07
C GLY A 262 -12.71 -14.66 3.82
N GLY A 263 -12.84 -13.50 3.15
CA GLY A 263 -12.68 -12.18 3.77
C GLY A 263 -11.24 -11.72 3.94
N ILE A 264 -11.12 -10.58 4.63
CA ILE A 264 -9.81 -9.91 4.79
C ILE A 264 -8.85 -10.70 5.68
N GLU A 265 -9.32 -11.37 6.72
CA GLU A 265 -8.48 -12.15 7.63
C GLU A 265 -7.79 -13.30 6.88
N ARG A 266 -8.54 -14.04 6.05
CA ARG A 266 -7.95 -15.10 5.24
C ARG A 266 -6.96 -14.52 4.22
N ARG A 267 -7.27 -13.39 3.62
CA ARG A 267 -6.39 -12.73 2.67
C ARG A 267 -5.06 -12.31 3.32
N ILE A 268 -5.09 -11.73 4.51
CA ILE A 268 -3.89 -11.39 5.29
C ILE A 268 -3.06 -12.66 5.54
N LYS A 269 -3.71 -13.76 5.94
CA LYS A 269 -3.02 -15.04 6.19
C LYS A 269 -2.34 -15.60 4.94
N LEU A 270 -2.94 -15.48 3.76
CA LEU A 270 -2.33 -15.87 2.49
C LEU A 270 -1.07 -15.06 2.19
N HIS A 271 -1.09 -13.73 2.44
CA HIS A 271 0.09 -12.89 2.27
C HIS A 271 1.18 -13.22 3.30
N GLU A 272 0.81 -13.47 4.56
CA GLU A 272 1.73 -13.92 5.60
C GLU A 272 2.43 -15.21 5.20
N ASN A 273 1.68 -16.23 4.75
CA ASN A 273 2.23 -17.51 4.31
C ASN A 273 3.18 -17.34 3.11
N ALA A 274 2.77 -16.60 2.08
CA ALA A 274 3.58 -16.34 0.90
C ALA A 274 4.88 -15.60 1.25
N SER A 275 4.79 -14.58 2.10
CA SER A 275 5.95 -13.80 2.54
C SER A 275 6.91 -14.60 3.40
N ASN A 276 6.40 -15.45 4.31
CA ASN A 276 7.21 -16.33 5.12
C ASN A 276 8.00 -17.32 4.23
N MET A 277 7.32 -17.96 3.27
CA MET A 277 7.96 -18.85 2.31
C MET A 277 9.09 -18.15 1.54
N VAL A 278 8.85 -16.96 1.01
CA VAL A 278 9.88 -16.19 0.30
C VAL A 278 11.04 -15.82 1.21
N ARG A 279 10.78 -15.38 2.45
CA ARG A 279 11.83 -15.02 3.42
C ARG A 279 12.68 -16.23 3.84
N GLU A 280 12.05 -17.36 4.13
CA GLU A 280 12.75 -18.61 4.44
C GLU A 280 13.63 -19.06 3.28
N ALA A 281 13.10 -19.03 2.06
CA ALA A 281 13.85 -19.35 0.85
C ALA A 281 15.10 -18.47 0.67
N MET A 282 14.99 -17.16 0.93
CA MET A 282 16.15 -16.26 0.86
C MET A 282 17.20 -16.60 1.92
N LYS A 283 16.78 -16.88 3.16
CA LYS A 283 17.66 -17.32 4.25
C LYS A 283 18.36 -18.65 3.92
N ASN A 284 17.66 -19.61 3.30
CA ASN A 284 18.20 -20.93 2.91
C ASN A 284 19.40 -20.82 1.96
N VAL A 285 19.43 -19.82 1.10
CA VAL A 285 20.54 -19.58 0.16
C VAL A 285 21.53 -18.51 0.66
N GLY A 286 21.45 -18.15 1.94
CA GLY A 286 22.39 -17.21 2.58
C GLY A 286 22.24 -15.76 2.16
N LEU A 287 21.07 -15.37 1.65
CA LEU A 287 20.72 -13.98 1.42
C LEU A 287 20.12 -13.36 2.69
N GLU A 288 20.35 -12.06 2.87
CA GLU A 288 19.91 -11.32 4.04
C GLU A 288 18.70 -10.47 3.72
N LEU A 289 17.69 -10.55 4.59
CA LEU A 289 16.51 -9.69 4.54
C LEU A 289 16.94 -8.27 4.93
N PHE A 290 16.45 -7.27 4.20
CA PHE A 290 16.84 -5.88 4.41
C PHE A 290 16.08 -5.23 5.58
N ALA A 291 14.77 -5.53 5.70
CA ALA A 291 13.97 -5.04 6.82
C ALA A 291 14.36 -5.74 8.13
N LYS A 292 14.32 -5.00 9.22
CA LYS A 292 14.59 -5.50 10.57
C LYS A 292 13.64 -6.63 10.96
N GLU A 293 14.18 -7.65 11.63
CA GLU A 293 13.40 -8.79 12.14
C GLU A 293 12.23 -8.30 13.02
N GLY A 294 11.05 -8.88 12.81
CA GLY A 294 9.80 -8.49 13.47
C GLY A 294 9.03 -7.35 12.80
N PHE A 295 9.62 -6.69 11.77
CA PHE A 295 8.98 -5.57 11.07
C PHE A 295 8.86 -5.77 9.55
N HIS A 296 8.86 -7.02 9.13
CA HIS A 296 8.71 -7.36 7.72
C HIS A 296 7.25 -7.20 7.25
N SER A 297 7.06 -6.54 6.11
CA SER A 297 5.75 -6.51 5.43
C SER A 297 5.39 -7.88 4.83
N HIS A 298 4.10 -8.19 4.81
CA HIS A 298 3.58 -9.37 4.11
C HIS A 298 3.37 -9.12 2.60
N GLY A 299 3.47 -7.89 2.13
CA GLY A 299 3.27 -7.54 0.71
C GLY A 299 4.56 -7.49 -0.10
N VAL A 300 5.71 -7.30 0.54
CA VAL A 300 7.01 -7.18 -0.12
C VAL A 300 8.14 -7.70 0.74
N THR A 301 9.04 -8.46 0.13
CA THR A 301 10.31 -8.88 0.74
C THR A 301 11.46 -8.15 0.07
N SER A 302 12.17 -7.31 0.81
CA SER A 302 13.39 -6.64 0.37
C SER A 302 14.61 -7.43 0.84
N VAL A 303 15.56 -7.66 -0.09
CA VAL A 303 16.69 -8.56 0.11
C VAL A 303 17.98 -7.85 -0.27
N SER A 304 18.99 -7.91 0.58
CA SER A 304 20.32 -7.39 0.31
C SER A 304 21.13 -8.36 -0.55
N SER A 305 21.71 -7.86 -1.64
CA SER A 305 22.70 -8.62 -2.43
C SER A 305 24.05 -8.74 -1.73
N ARG A 306 24.32 -7.91 -0.71
CA ARG A 306 25.61 -7.79 -0.01
C ARG A 306 26.80 -7.59 -0.97
N GLY A 307 26.59 -6.95 -2.12
CA GLY A 307 27.63 -6.74 -3.14
C GLY A 307 28.06 -8.01 -3.89
N ARG A 308 27.38 -9.16 -3.69
CA ARG A 308 27.70 -10.41 -4.40
C ARG A 308 27.30 -10.36 -5.88
N PHE A 309 26.32 -9.55 -6.22
CA PHE A 309 25.84 -9.27 -7.57
C PHE A 309 25.07 -7.96 -7.58
N GLU A 310 24.91 -7.37 -8.73
CA GLU A 310 24.04 -6.21 -8.91
C GLU A 310 22.57 -6.65 -8.96
N PRO A 311 21.66 -6.05 -8.20
CA PRO A 311 20.22 -6.38 -8.22
C PRO A 311 19.61 -6.41 -9.64
N LYS A 312 20.08 -5.52 -10.51
CA LYS A 312 19.65 -5.45 -11.92
C LYS A 312 19.93 -6.73 -12.68
N GLU A 313 21.04 -7.41 -12.43
CA GLU A 313 21.40 -8.66 -13.13
C GLU A 313 20.39 -9.77 -12.81
N LEU A 314 19.97 -9.89 -11.53
CA LEU A 314 18.94 -10.84 -11.12
C LEU A 314 17.58 -10.51 -11.76
N VAL A 315 17.20 -9.22 -11.77
CA VAL A 315 15.95 -8.76 -12.41
C VAL A 315 15.94 -9.12 -13.89
N ASP A 316 17.01 -8.83 -14.60
CA ASP A 316 17.13 -9.12 -16.05
C ASP A 316 17.15 -10.63 -16.33
N PHE A 317 17.84 -11.42 -15.51
CA PHE A 317 17.88 -12.89 -15.62
C PHE A 317 16.50 -13.52 -15.47
N LEU A 318 15.77 -13.19 -14.38
CA LEU A 318 14.43 -13.72 -14.14
C LEU A 318 13.44 -13.33 -15.25
N LYS A 319 13.54 -12.10 -15.70
CA LYS A 319 12.72 -11.59 -16.80
C LYS A 319 12.98 -12.33 -18.12
N ALA A 320 14.23 -12.53 -18.46
CA ALA A 320 14.62 -13.18 -19.72
C ALA A 320 14.31 -14.68 -19.72
N ARG A 321 14.66 -15.39 -18.65
CA ARG A 321 14.64 -16.85 -18.59
C ARG A 321 13.33 -17.42 -18.08
N TYR A 322 12.73 -16.78 -17.07
CA TYR A 322 11.50 -17.26 -16.39
C TYR A 322 10.25 -16.47 -16.77
N GLY A 323 10.38 -15.33 -17.45
CA GLY A 323 9.24 -14.44 -17.74
C GLY A 323 8.66 -13.80 -16.49
N ILE A 324 9.45 -13.70 -15.40
CA ILE A 324 9.06 -13.14 -14.11
C ILE A 324 9.75 -11.79 -13.92
N GLN A 325 8.96 -10.77 -13.55
CA GLN A 325 9.46 -9.44 -13.28
C GLN A 325 9.45 -9.19 -11.76
N ILE A 326 10.63 -9.08 -11.16
CA ILE A 326 10.84 -8.51 -9.81
C ILE A 326 11.37 -7.09 -9.92
N ALA A 327 11.58 -6.39 -8.81
CA ALA A 327 12.03 -5.00 -8.80
C ALA A 327 13.40 -4.84 -8.09
N GLY A 328 14.24 -3.95 -8.62
CA GLY A 328 15.32 -3.35 -7.84
C GLY A 328 14.75 -2.41 -6.77
N SER A 329 15.59 -1.89 -5.88
CA SER A 329 15.16 -0.89 -4.92
C SER A 329 15.28 0.54 -5.46
N LEU A 330 15.00 1.54 -4.61
CA LEU A 330 14.91 2.95 -4.95
C LEU A 330 15.93 3.75 -4.10
N GLY A 331 16.21 4.98 -4.52
CA GLY A 331 17.13 5.84 -3.77
C GLY A 331 18.52 5.24 -3.58
N LYS A 332 19.07 5.36 -2.41
CA LYS A 332 20.42 4.88 -2.04
C LYS A 332 20.56 3.34 -2.08
N MET A 333 19.44 2.62 -1.91
CA MET A 333 19.42 1.15 -1.89
C MET A 333 19.48 0.51 -3.28
N ARG A 334 19.44 1.29 -4.36
CA ARG A 334 19.30 0.79 -5.75
C ARG A 334 20.36 -0.23 -6.14
N GLU A 335 21.57 -0.07 -5.64
CA GLU A 335 22.72 -0.90 -6.01
C GLU A 335 22.88 -2.17 -5.17
N HIS A 336 22.15 -2.25 -4.03
CA HIS A 336 22.37 -3.30 -3.05
C HIS A 336 21.15 -4.10 -2.67
N VAL A 337 19.93 -3.62 -3.02
CA VAL A 337 18.67 -4.24 -2.60
C VAL A 337 17.80 -4.54 -3.82
N PHE A 338 17.26 -5.75 -3.86
CA PHE A 338 16.16 -6.11 -4.76
C PHE A 338 14.89 -6.43 -3.94
N ARG A 339 13.74 -6.34 -4.59
CA ARG A 339 12.45 -6.52 -3.95
C ARG A 339 11.60 -7.53 -4.68
N ILE A 340 11.04 -8.44 -3.92
CA ILE A 340 10.06 -9.42 -4.37
C ILE A 340 8.69 -8.96 -3.83
N GLY A 341 7.78 -8.61 -4.74
CA GLY A 341 6.39 -8.29 -4.40
C GLY A 341 5.55 -9.55 -4.47
N HIS A 342 4.83 -9.84 -3.40
CA HIS A 342 3.88 -10.94 -3.31
C HIS A 342 2.49 -10.43 -2.90
N MET A 343 2.14 -9.25 -3.42
CA MET A 343 0.85 -8.60 -3.23
C MET A 343 -0.22 -9.19 -4.14
N GLY A 344 -1.44 -9.25 -3.62
CA GLY A 344 -2.61 -9.71 -4.36
C GLY A 344 -2.68 -11.23 -4.51
N TYR A 345 -3.77 -11.70 -5.09
CA TYR A 345 -4.00 -13.12 -5.31
C TYR A 345 -2.89 -13.78 -6.17
N GLU A 346 -2.51 -13.11 -7.28
CA GLU A 346 -1.45 -13.63 -8.15
C GLU A 346 -0.08 -13.67 -7.44
N GLY A 347 0.22 -12.73 -6.55
CA GLY A 347 1.47 -12.69 -5.80
C GLY A 347 1.59 -13.78 -4.73
N THR A 348 0.47 -14.34 -4.27
CA THR A 348 0.43 -15.38 -3.24
C THR A 348 0.32 -16.81 -3.80
N LYS A 349 0.19 -16.98 -5.14
CA LYS A 349 0.09 -18.30 -5.76
C LYS A 349 1.42 -19.05 -5.75
N LEU A 350 1.42 -20.30 -5.32
CA LEU A 350 2.59 -21.18 -5.41
C LEU A 350 3.11 -21.33 -6.83
N SER A 351 2.21 -21.38 -7.82
CA SER A 351 2.56 -21.44 -9.25
C SER A 351 3.35 -20.23 -9.76
N ASN A 352 3.39 -19.12 -9.02
CA ASN A 352 4.22 -17.96 -9.29
C ASN A 352 5.46 -17.91 -8.38
N ILE A 353 5.32 -18.29 -7.11
CA ILE A 353 6.40 -18.24 -6.11
C ILE A 353 7.47 -19.31 -6.42
N ILE A 354 7.09 -20.56 -6.63
CA ILE A 354 8.06 -21.66 -6.84
C ILE A 354 8.98 -21.41 -8.03
N PRO A 355 8.50 -21.08 -9.26
CA PRO A 355 9.38 -20.75 -10.37
C PRO A 355 10.29 -19.54 -10.11
N LEU A 356 9.81 -18.54 -9.36
CA LEU A 356 10.63 -17.41 -8.93
C LEU A 356 11.81 -17.88 -8.05
N LEU A 357 11.53 -18.68 -7.03
CA LEU A 357 12.56 -19.19 -6.11
C LEU A 357 13.61 -20.06 -6.85
N VAL A 358 13.15 -20.97 -7.69
CA VAL A 358 14.04 -21.80 -8.53
C VAL A 358 14.93 -20.91 -9.42
N GLY A 359 14.34 -19.88 -10.03
CA GLY A 359 15.09 -18.94 -10.87
C GLY A 359 16.13 -18.14 -10.09
N ILE A 360 15.85 -17.75 -8.84
CA ILE A 360 16.81 -17.09 -7.96
C ILE A 360 17.98 -18.04 -7.63
N GLU A 361 17.71 -19.30 -7.26
CA GLU A 361 18.77 -20.28 -6.99
C GLU A 361 19.66 -20.50 -8.25
N GLU A 362 19.06 -20.68 -9.43
CA GLU A 362 19.81 -20.85 -10.67
C GLU A 362 20.72 -19.64 -10.95
N PHE A 363 20.17 -18.43 -10.76
CA PHE A 363 20.96 -17.20 -10.91
C PHE A 363 22.14 -17.16 -9.95
N LEU A 364 21.93 -17.42 -8.66
CA LEU A 364 22.98 -17.39 -7.63
C LEU A 364 24.09 -18.40 -7.94
N ARG A 365 23.73 -19.61 -8.38
CA ARG A 365 24.69 -20.64 -8.84
C ARG A 365 25.46 -20.19 -10.07
N SER A 366 24.80 -19.52 -11.02
CA SER A 366 25.48 -18.97 -12.22
C SER A 366 26.49 -17.88 -11.88
N LYS A 367 26.38 -17.25 -10.71
CA LYS A 367 27.36 -16.32 -10.16
C LYS A 367 28.49 -16.99 -9.36
N GLY A 368 28.55 -18.30 -9.35
CA GLY A 368 29.60 -19.06 -8.67
C GLY A 368 29.37 -19.23 -7.17
N LEU A 369 28.16 -18.96 -6.67
CA LEU A 369 27.82 -19.23 -5.29
C LEU A 369 27.64 -20.73 -5.08
N ASP A 370 28.27 -21.29 -4.06
CA ASP A 370 28.20 -22.72 -3.72
C ASP A 370 26.86 -23.03 -3.01
N ILE A 371 25.82 -23.21 -3.80
CA ILE A 371 24.46 -23.51 -3.33
C ILE A 371 24.05 -24.88 -3.88
N PRO A 372 23.80 -25.89 -3.02
CA PRO A 372 23.28 -27.19 -3.47
C PRO A 372 21.96 -27.04 -4.23
N PRO A 373 21.72 -27.84 -5.31
CA PRO A 373 20.45 -27.84 -6.01
C PRO A 373 19.26 -28.12 -5.08
N GLY A 374 18.21 -27.30 -5.20
CA GLY A 374 17.00 -27.40 -4.37
C GLY A 374 17.12 -26.79 -2.98
N LYS A 375 18.28 -26.22 -2.61
CA LYS A 375 18.52 -25.62 -1.30
C LYS A 375 17.53 -24.52 -0.96
N ILE A 376 17.14 -23.71 -1.94
CA ILE A 376 16.21 -22.61 -1.77
C ILE A 376 14.81 -23.09 -1.33
N LEU A 377 14.43 -24.31 -1.72
CA LEU A 377 13.14 -24.92 -1.36
C LEU A 377 13.20 -25.82 -0.12
N GLU A 378 14.40 -25.96 0.51
CA GLU A 378 14.57 -26.84 1.66
C GLU A 378 13.78 -26.33 2.87
N ARG A 379 13.00 -27.23 3.49
CA ARG A 379 12.25 -26.93 4.73
C ARG A 379 11.28 -25.75 4.64
N LEU A 380 10.84 -25.39 3.43
CA LEU A 380 9.77 -24.40 3.35
C LEU A 380 8.53 -24.94 4.05
N SER A 381 7.98 -24.14 4.96
CA SER A 381 6.76 -24.51 5.67
C SER A 381 5.64 -24.65 4.63
N THR A 382 5.27 -25.90 4.32
CA THR A 382 4.09 -26.23 3.51
C THR A 382 2.85 -26.12 4.40
N THR A 383 2.48 -24.90 4.77
CA THR A 383 1.13 -24.67 5.30
C THR A 383 0.14 -24.88 4.16
N THR A 384 -0.90 -25.65 4.41
CA THR A 384 -1.90 -26.07 3.42
C THR A 384 -2.76 -24.92 2.87
N ASP A 385 -2.60 -23.71 3.38
CA ASP A 385 -3.37 -22.52 3.02
C ASP A 385 -2.62 -21.63 2.00
N PHE A 386 -2.50 -22.13 0.78
CA PHE A 386 -2.15 -21.32 -0.38
C PHE A 386 -3.34 -21.25 -1.34
N CYS A 387 -3.43 -20.16 -2.09
CA CYS A 387 -4.33 -20.12 -3.24
C CYS A 387 -3.88 -21.17 -4.25
N GLY A 388 -4.73 -22.15 -4.49
CA GLY A 388 -4.53 -23.18 -5.51
C GLY A 388 -4.58 -22.63 -6.94
#